data_e0eb3d6cc5b20a925b8d10d7435318c8
#
_entry.id   e0eb3d6cc5b20a925b8d10d7435318c8
#
_cell.length_a   1.000
_cell.length_b   1.000
_cell.length_c   1.000
_cell.angle_alpha   90.00
_cell.angle_beta   90.00
_cell.angle_gamma   90.00
#
_symmetry.space_group_name_H-M   'P 1'
#
loop_
_entity.id
_entity.type
_entity.pdbx_description
1 polymer ?
#
loop_
_entity_poly.entity_id
_entity_poly.type
_entity_poly.pdbx_seq_one_letter_code
_entity_poly.pdbx_strand_id
1 'polypeptide(L)'
;KAGGYFNWWGGKTALGAELRQEGILSTNLGRDLAPEQYVDARHGGEAQYTRQDDRTSISYNLEHNILLSRWTISAGVMANMTTSVDHKYRFYPGVDISYRPAAGWKLYASYNKGFRLPSFTELYYKSPTHDGNQGLKPEHNRSLQVGVQYATSGFQGTLRGFYHRGNQMIDWVMYTADDTYHSAAFDLDNMGVQAEGRLSFPELFHKNTWVRNLSVGYTYIHQKRHDDVQIYKSNYAMEYLRHKFVASLHHRIWDRLSATWSVRWQDRMGSYVQYSGTYVDTATGYLRGQTTGELVSYSPYATLDLKLQWTADHYQVFVQGTNITNHK
;
A
#
# COMPACT_ATOMS: atom_id res chain seq x y z
N LYS A 1 20.83 -14.57 0.30
CA LYS A 1 19.76 -15.36 -0.30
C LYS A 1 20.36 -16.46 -1.16
N ALA A 2 19.78 -17.66 -1.11
CA ALA A 2 20.07 -18.78 -2.01
C ALA A 2 18.74 -19.40 -2.42
N GLY A 3 18.68 -19.94 -3.65
CA GLY A 3 17.47 -20.58 -4.13
C GLY A 3 17.70 -21.36 -5.39
N GLY A 4 16.83 -22.29 -5.67
CA GLY A 4 16.83 -23.13 -6.83
C GLY A 4 15.43 -23.58 -7.19
N TYR A 5 15.31 -24.15 -8.39
CA TYR A 5 14.04 -24.73 -8.83
C TYR A 5 14.30 -25.99 -9.63
N PHE A 6 13.33 -26.87 -9.64
CA PHE A 6 13.35 -28.11 -10.43
C PHE A 6 11.95 -28.47 -10.88
N ASN A 7 11.87 -29.20 -11.97
CA ASN A 7 10.62 -29.70 -12.51
C ASN A 7 10.29 -31.03 -11.84
N TRP A 8 9.11 -31.12 -11.30
CA TRP A 8 8.68 -32.32 -10.58
C TRP A 8 7.15 -32.35 -10.49
N TRP A 9 6.57 -33.56 -10.50
CA TRP A 9 5.14 -33.83 -10.31
C TRP A 9 4.21 -32.97 -11.15
N GLY A 10 4.50 -32.88 -12.45
CA GLY A 10 3.71 -32.11 -13.40
C GLY A 10 3.77 -30.59 -13.26
N GLY A 11 4.73 -30.10 -12.48
CA GLY A 11 4.91 -28.70 -12.20
C GLY A 11 6.36 -28.30 -11.96
N LYS A 12 6.53 -27.10 -11.44
CA LYS A 12 7.81 -26.50 -11.07
C LYS A 12 7.83 -26.21 -9.58
N THR A 13 8.80 -26.79 -8.86
CA THR A 13 9.04 -26.52 -7.45
C THR A 13 10.19 -25.54 -7.30
N ALA A 14 9.99 -24.49 -6.50
CA ALA A 14 11.01 -23.54 -6.10
C ALA A 14 11.29 -23.67 -4.60
N LEU A 15 12.56 -23.64 -4.25
CA LEU A 15 13.07 -23.61 -2.88
C LEU A 15 13.91 -22.37 -2.69
N GLY A 16 13.81 -21.74 -1.54
CA GLY A 16 14.63 -20.58 -1.19
C GLY A 16 14.97 -20.54 0.28
N ALA A 17 16.13 -19.99 0.58
CA ALA A 17 16.56 -19.65 1.93
C ALA A 17 17.07 -18.21 1.94
N GLU A 18 16.73 -17.46 2.96
CA GLU A 18 17.18 -16.09 3.18
C GLU A 18 17.62 -15.90 4.63
N LEU A 19 18.81 -15.35 4.79
CA LEU A 19 19.29 -14.75 6.03
C LEU A 19 19.26 -13.24 5.85
N ARG A 20 18.57 -12.53 6.73
CA ARG A 20 18.48 -11.07 6.77
C ARG A 20 18.89 -10.58 8.14
N GLN A 21 19.89 -9.72 8.16
CA GLN A 21 20.30 -9.01 9.36
C GLN A 21 19.96 -7.52 9.18
N GLU A 22 19.30 -6.96 10.16
CA GLU A 22 18.97 -5.54 10.25
C GLU A 22 19.52 -5.01 11.56
N GLY A 23 20.16 -3.86 11.50
CA GLY A 23 20.71 -3.22 12.69
C GLY A 23 20.61 -1.71 12.59
N ILE A 24 20.52 -1.06 13.73
CA ILE A 24 20.56 0.38 13.85
C ILE A 24 21.56 0.76 14.94
N LEU A 25 22.34 1.78 14.67
CA LEU A 25 23.21 2.48 15.62
C LEU A 25 22.85 3.96 15.53
N SER A 26 22.43 4.58 16.62
CA SER A 26 21.75 5.87 16.57
C SER A 26 21.95 6.67 17.87
N THR A 27 21.57 7.94 17.84
CA THR A 27 21.46 8.80 19.02
C THR A 27 20.08 8.70 19.71
N ASN A 28 19.05 8.21 18.98
CA ASN A 28 17.66 8.25 19.45
C ASN A 28 16.83 7.00 19.17
N LEU A 29 17.35 6.03 18.40
CA LEU A 29 16.66 4.78 18.06
C LEU A 29 17.48 3.58 18.54
N GLY A 30 16.84 2.65 19.22
CA GLY A 30 17.47 1.46 19.78
C GLY A 30 17.46 1.46 21.32
N ARG A 31 18.03 0.42 21.90
CA ARG A 31 18.24 0.27 23.33
C ARG A 31 19.49 1.06 23.76
N ASP A 32 19.46 1.62 24.96
CA ASP A 32 20.60 2.38 25.47
C ASP A 32 21.84 1.46 25.61
N LEU A 33 22.97 1.96 25.13
CA LEU A 33 24.28 1.36 25.32
C LEU A 33 24.87 1.81 26.65
N ALA A 34 25.73 0.99 27.22
CA ALA A 34 26.57 1.42 28.35
C ALA A 34 27.60 2.46 27.84
N PRO A 35 28.03 3.44 28.66
CA PRO A 35 28.93 4.51 28.19
C PRO A 35 30.21 4.03 27.52
N GLU A 36 30.75 2.90 27.98
CA GLU A 36 31.94 2.26 27.38
C GLU A 36 31.70 1.63 25.99
N GLN A 37 30.44 1.52 25.56
CA GLN A 37 30.02 0.99 24.27
C GLN A 37 29.61 2.08 23.26
N TYR A 38 29.71 3.34 23.64
CA TYR A 38 29.40 4.45 22.75
C TYR A 38 30.34 4.47 21.55
N VAL A 39 29.80 4.78 20.39
CA VAL A 39 30.54 4.78 19.12
C VAL A 39 30.54 6.20 18.55
N ASP A 40 31.72 6.73 18.22
CA ASP A 40 31.84 8.03 17.61
C ASP A 40 31.16 8.09 16.24
N ALA A 41 30.42 9.15 15.98
CA ALA A 41 29.79 9.36 14.67
C ALA A 41 30.84 9.65 13.60
N ARG A 42 30.74 8.99 12.45
CA ARG A 42 31.74 8.99 11.37
C ARG A 42 32.02 10.36 10.72
N HIS A 43 31.27 11.40 11.01
CA HIS A 43 31.34 12.69 10.31
C HIS A 43 31.87 13.85 11.16
N GLY A 44 32.86 13.58 11.99
CA GLY A 44 33.64 14.63 12.64
C GLY A 44 32.80 15.57 13.53
N GLY A 45 32.78 15.29 14.80
CA GLY A 45 32.09 16.07 15.82
C GLY A 45 32.10 15.28 17.13
N GLU A 46 31.76 15.93 18.22
CA GLU A 46 31.64 15.29 19.53
C GLU A 46 30.40 14.39 19.66
N ALA A 47 29.68 14.14 18.55
CA ALA A 47 28.47 13.33 18.53
C ALA A 47 28.79 11.83 18.62
N GLN A 48 28.20 11.15 19.58
CA GLN A 48 28.33 9.71 19.77
C GLN A 48 26.98 9.03 19.57
N TYR A 49 27.00 7.84 18.97
CA TYR A 49 25.86 6.93 18.98
C TYR A 49 25.77 6.25 20.34
N THR A 50 24.66 6.45 21.01
CA THR A 50 24.42 6.00 22.37
C THR A 50 23.41 4.87 22.45
N ARG A 51 22.83 4.47 21.31
CA ARG A 51 21.78 3.46 21.20
C ARG A 51 22.02 2.51 20.04
N GLN A 52 21.66 1.26 20.27
CA GLN A 52 21.77 0.18 19.27
C GLN A 52 20.60 -0.79 19.42
N ASP A 53 20.17 -1.34 18.31
CA ASP A 53 19.41 -2.58 18.28
C ASP A 53 19.68 -3.34 16.97
N ASP A 54 19.52 -4.66 17.01
CA ASP A 54 19.66 -5.52 15.86
C ASP A 54 18.68 -6.70 15.89
N ARG A 55 18.41 -7.25 14.73
CA ARG A 55 17.62 -8.47 14.59
C ARG A 55 18.08 -9.27 13.37
N THR A 56 18.01 -10.56 13.51
CA THR A 56 18.28 -11.51 12.43
C THR A 56 17.00 -12.29 12.12
N SER A 57 16.66 -12.37 10.83
CA SER A 57 15.55 -13.18 10.34
C SER A 57 16.08 -14.28 9.42
N ILE A 58 15.59 -15.49 9.61
CA ILE A 58 15.88 -16.66 8.76
C ILE A 58 14.56 -17.11 8.15
N SER A 59 14.52 -17.17 6.82
CA SER A 59 13.34 -17.59 6.07
C SER A 59 13.66 -18.74 5.15
N TYR A 60 12.77 -19.72 5.09
CA TYR A 60 12.74 -20.78 4.09
C TYR A 60 11.45 -20.70 3.30
N ASN A 61 11.55 -20.80 1.99
CA ASN A 61 10.40 -20.73 1.10
C ASN A 61 10.33 -22.03 0.28
N LEU A 62 9.14 -22.59 0.20
CA LEU A 62 8.79 -23.71 -0.66
C LEU A 62 7.54 -23.29 -1.47
N GLU A 63 7.60 -23.42 -2.77
CA GLU A 63 6.48 -23.16 -3.67
C GLU A 63 6.43 -24.22 -4.76
N HIS A 64 5.24 -24.67 -5.10
CA HIS A 64 5.01 -25.59 -6.20
C HIS A 64 3.93 -25.02 -7.13
N ASN A 65 4.28 -24.92 -8.41
CA ASN A 65 3.41 -24.38 -9.47
C ASN A 65 3.07 -25.46 -10.47
N ILE A 66 1.78 -25.71 -10.65
CA ILE A 66 1.23 -26.65 -11.64
C ILE A 66 0.52 -25.86 -12.73
N LEU A 67 0.92 -26.08 -13.97
CA LEU A 67 0.32 -25.46 -15.15
C LEU A 67 -0.34 -26.55 -16.02
N LEU A 68 -1.67 -26.57 -15.99
CA LEU A 68 -2.49 -27.45 -16.85
C LEU A 68 -3.14 -26.61 -17.97
N SER A 69 -3.77 -27.26 -18.92
CA SER A 69 -4.39 -26.59 -20.09
C SER A 69 -5.39 -25.49 -19.69
N ARG A 70 -6.17 -25.71 -18.63
CA ARG A 70 -7.19 -24.76 -18.13
C ARG A 70 -6.95 -24.28 -16.72
N TRP A 71 -6.08 -24.93 -15.97
CA TRP A 71 -5.81 -24.62 -14.57
C TRP A 71 -4.38 -24.14 -14.37
N THR A 72 -4.21 -23.16 -13.52
CA THR A 72 -2.91 -22.82 -12.92
C THR A 72 -3.09 -22.84 -11.41
N ILE A 73 -2.27 -23.63 -10.74
CA ILE A 73 -2.32 -23.78 -9.28
C ILE A 73 -0.92 -23.50 -8.75
N SER A 74 -0.82 -22.57 -7.83
CA SER A 74 0.41 -22.30 -7.07
C SER A 74 0.10 -22.48 -5.60
N ALA A 75 0.90 -23.28 -4.91
CA ALA A 75 0.82 -23.44 -3.47
C ALA A 75 2.21 -23.33 -2.87
N GLY A 76 2.34 -22.57 -1.80
CA GLY A 76 3.61 -22.36 -1.15
C GLY A 76 3.49 -22.11 0.34
N VAL A 77 4.63 -22.18 1.01
CA VAL A 77 4.74 -21.83 2.42
C VAL A 77 6.10 -21.16 2.66
N MET A 78 6.07 -20.09 3.43
CA MET A 78 7.28 -19.50 4.01
C MET A 78 7.33 -19.87 5.48
N ALA A 79 8.47 -20.41 5.93
CA ALA A 79 8.80 -20.53 7.33
C ALA A 79 9.76 -19.41 7.71
N ASN A 80 9.41 -18.60 8.69
CA ASN A 80 10.26 -17.51 9.17
C ASN A 80 10.46 -17.58 10.67
N MET A 81 11.69 -17.30 11.10
CA MET A 81 12.09 -17.10 12.49
C MET A 81 12.84 -15.77 12.59
N THR A 82 12.62 -15.03 13.67
CA THR A 82 13.35 -13.79 13.95
C THR A 82 13.77 -13.71 15.41
N THR A 83 14.99 -13.23 15.64
CA THR A 83 15.58 -13.10 16.98
C THR A 83 14.89 -12.05 17.86
N SER A 84 14.24 -11.06 17.24
CA SER A 84 13.53 -10.00 17.98
C SER A 84 12.18 -10.42 18.58
N VAL A 85 11.74 -11.69 18.38
CA VAL A 85 10.47 -12.19 18.95
C VAL A 85 10.75 -13.33 19.93
N ASP A 86 10.88 -14.59 19.46
CA ASP A 86 10.97 -15.74 20.35
C ASP A 86 11.79 -16.92 19.77
N HIS A 87 12.53 -16.71 18.72
CA HIS A 87 13.36 -17.71 18.03
C HIS A 87 12.58 -18.95 17.53
N LYS A 88 11.23 -18.84 17.34
CA LYS A 88 10.40 -19.93 16.83
C LYS A 88 10.02 -19.71 15.38
N TYR A 89 10.00 -20.78 14.60
CA TYR A 89 9.50 -20.72 13.24
C TYR A 89 7.99 -20.56 13.20
N ARG A 90 7.54 -19.60 12.38
CA ARG A 90 6.13 -19.38 12.05
C ARG A 90 5.92 -19.61 10.56
N PHE A 91 4.74 -20.17 10.23
CA PHE A 91 4.42 -20.58 8.88
C PHE A 91 3.40 -19.64 8.23
N TYR A 92 3.70 -19.27 6.99
CA TYR A 92 2.92 -18.34 6.20
C TYR A 92 2.56 -19.01 4.87
N PRO A 93 1.44 -19.73 4.82
CA PRO A 93 0.98 -20.40 3.60
C PRO A 93 0.38 -19.42 2.61
N GLY A 94 0.50 -19.76 1.32
CA GLY A 94 -0.15 -19.10 0.21
C GLY A 94 -0.66 -20.11 -0.80
N VAL A 95 -1.83 -19.84 -1.37
CA VAL A 95 -2.41 -20.65 -2.45
C VAL A 95 -3.08 -19.72 -3.45
N ASP A 96 -2.73 -19.88 -4.72
CA ASP A 96 -3.32 -19.17 -5.85
C ASP A 96 -3.83 -20.17 -6.87
N ILE A 97 -5.11 -20.06 -7.24
CA ILE A 97 -5.75 -20.94 -8.20
C ILE A 97 -6.39 -20.09 -9.30
N SER A 98 -6.17 -20.45 -10.56
CA SER A 98 -6.92 -19.86 -11.66
C SER A 98 -7.42 -20.92 -12.61
N TYR A 99 -8.62 -20.67 -13.18
CA TYR A 99 -9.31 -21.54 -14.11
C TYR A 99 -9.75 -20.75 -15.34
N ARG A 100 -9.48 -21.29 -16.52
CA ARG A 100 -9.91 -20.75 -17.82
C ARG A 100 -11.00 -21.64 -18.43
N PRO A 101 -12.30 -21.35 -18.13
CA PRO A 101 -13.41 -22.17 -18.63
C PRO A 101 -13.56 -22.10 -20.15
N ALA A 102 -13.32 -20.94 -20.74
CA ALA A 102 -13.44 -20.67 -22.16
C ALA A 102 -12.44 -19.60 -22.61
N ALA A 103 -12.33 -19.38 -23.91
CA ALA A 103 -11.51 -18.30 -24.47
C ALA A 103 -11.92 -16.94 -23.87
N GLY A 104 -10.94 -16.15 -23.49
CA GLY A 104 -11.15 -14.84 -22.87
C GLY A 104 -11.48 -14.87 -21.38
N TRP A 105 -11.99 -15.94 -20.83
CA TRP A 105 -12.40 -16.02 -19.42
C TRP A 105 -11.30 -16.55 -18.51
N LYS A 106 -11.12 -15.91 -17.36
CA LYS A 106 -10.28 -16.38 -16.26
C LYS A 106 -10.99 -16.13 -14.93
N LEU A 107 -11.25 -17.19 -14.18
CA LEU A 107 -11.67 -17.16 -12.80
C LEU A 107 -10.44 -17.37 -11.92
N TYR A 108 -10.34 -16.69 -10.80
CA TYR A 108 -9.21 -16.89 -9.88
C TYR A 108 -9.60 -16.68 -8.43
N ALA A 109 -8.90 -17.37 -7.56
CA ALA A 109 -8.98 -17.20 -6.12
C ALA A 109 -7.58 -17.29 -5.53
N SER A 110 -7.30 -16.52 -4.50
CA SER A 110 -6.04 -16.57 -3.78
C SER A 110 -6.26 -16.44 -2.28
N TYR A 111 -5.47 -17.16 -1.50
CA TYR A 111 -5.35 -17.01 -0.06
C TYR A 111 -3.88 -16.90 0.31
N ASN A 112 -3.53 -15.85 1.04
CA ASN A 112 -2.15 -15.62 1.46
C ASN A 112 -2.10 -15.17 2.92
N LYS A 113 -1.14 -15.69 3.69
CA LYS A 113 -0.79 -15.22 5.02
C LYS A 113 0.57 -14.54 4.97
N GLY A 114 0.70 -13.38 5.61
CA GLY A 114 1.95 -12.63 5.70
C GLY A 114 2.16 -12.04 7.08
N PHE A 115 3.34 -11.43 7.28
CA PHE A 115 3.67 -10.69 8.48
C PHE A 115 4.57 -9.50 8.17
N ARG A 116 4.61 -8.55 9.09
CA ARG A 116 5.56 -7.44 9.12
C ARG A 116 6.11 -7.26 10.53
N LEU A 117 7.42 -7.09 10.65
CA LEU A 117 8.04 -6.72 11.92
C LEU A 117 7.85 -5.21 12.16
N PRO A 118 7.67 -4.76 13.41
CA PRO A 118 7.73 -3.34 13.71
C PRO A 118 9.06 -2.76 13.26
N SER A 119 9.06 -1.56 12.71
CA SER A 119 10.29 -0.83 12.41
C SER A 119 10.97 -0.34 13.70
N PHE A 120 12.26 -0.07 13.64
CA PHE A 120 12.96 0.52 14.79
C PHE A 120 12.40 1.90 15.15
N THR A 121 11.86 2.65 14.19
CA THR A 121 11.16 3.91 14.45
C THR A 121 9.88 3.68 15.27
N GLU A 122 9.04 2.73 14.90
CA GLU A 122 7.82 2.40 15.64
C GLU A 122 8.12 1.90 17.06
N LEU A 123 9.26 1.23 17.25
CA LEU A 123 9.66 0.73 18.58
C LEU A 123 10.27 1.81 19.49
N TYR A 124 11.13 2.69 18.93
CA TYR A 124 12.04 3.47 19.76
C TYR A 124 11.93 4.99 19.58
N TYR A 125 11.29 5.48 18.51
CA TYR A 125 11.30 6.90 18.22
C TYR A 125 10.55 7.71 19.29
N LYS A 126 11.24 8.70 19.86
CA LYS A 126 10.69 9.64 20.82
C LYS A 126 10.98 11.06 20.40
N SER A 127 9.95 11.90 20.41
CA SER A 127 10.02 13.32 20.14
C SER A 127 8.89 14.04 20.89
N PRO A 128 8.83 15.37 20.91
CA PRO A 128 7.69 16.09 21.51
C PRO A 128 6.34 15.74 20.90
N THR A 129 6.32 15.13 19.71
CA THR A 129 5.09 14.81 18.95
C THR A 129 4.87 13.30 18.74
N HIS A 130 5.83 12.46 19.08
CA HIS A 130 5.75 11.01 18.83
C HIS A 130 6.39 10.22 19.97
N ASP A 131 5.75 9.12 20.36
CA ASP A 131 6.23 8.16 21.37
C ASP A 131 6.11 6.74 20.84
N GLY A 132 7.27 6.12 20.55
CA GLY A 132 7.39 4.73 20.08
C GLY A 132 7.12 3.74 21.19
N ASN A 133 6.68 2.53 20.81
CA ASN A 133 6.29 1.48 21.75
C ASN A 133 7.12 0.20 21.53
N GLN A 134 8.01 -0.09 22.48
CA GLN A 134 8.85 -1.29 22.46
C GLN A 134 8.07 -2.61 22.68
N GLY A 135 6.82 -2.52 23.15
CA GLY A 135 5.94 -3.68 23.36
C GLY A 135 5.23 -4.18 22.10
N LEU A 136 5.43 -3.55 20.96
CA LEU A 136 4.80 -3.94 19.70
C LEU A 136 5.21 -5.36 19.29
N LYS A 137 4.22 -6.11 18.81
CA LYS A 137 4.39 -7.46 18.25
C LYS A 137 4.35 -7.38 16.72
N PRO A 138 4.84 -8.42 16.01
CA PRO A 138 4.71 -8.49 14.57
C PRO A 138 3.24 -8.42 14.12
N GLU A 139 2.99 -7.64 13.08
CA GLU A 139 1.71 -7.68 12.38
C GLU A 139 1.52 -9.01 11.65
N HIS A 140 0.30 -9.46 11.58
CA HIS A 140 -0.09 -10.62 10.79
C HIS A 140 -1.24 -10.25 9.86
N ASN A 141 -1.10 -10.61 8.60
CA ASN A 141 -2.11 -10.37 7.57
C ASN A 141 -2.58 -11.71 6.97
N ARG A 142 -3.90 -11.84 6.78
CA ARG A 142 -4.55 -12.89 5.98
C ARG A 142 -5.33 -12.22 4.88
N SER A 143 -5.06 -12.61 3.65
CA SER A 143 -5.68 -12.04 2.45
C SER A 143 -6.42 -13.13 1.70
N LEU A 144 -7.69 -12.89 1.41
CA LEU A 144 -8.51 -13.71 0.52
C LEU A 144 -8.96 -12.82 -0.65
N GLN A 145 -8.79 -13.30 -1.88
CA GLN A 145 -9.28 -12.63 -3.07
C GLN A 145 -9.99 -13.63 -3.97
N VAL A 146 -11.06 -13.20 -4.60
CA VAL A 146 -11.75 -13.94 -5.66
C VAL A 146 -12.07 -12.97 -6.79
N GLY A 147 -11.93 -13.43 -8.02
CA GLY A 147 -12.20 -12.56 -9.15
C GLY A 147 -12.46 -13.28 -10.45
N VAL A 148 -13.01 -12.52 -11.37
CA VAL A 148 -13.25 -12.91 -12.76
C VAL A 148 -12.63 -11.86 -13.67
N GLN A 149 -12.00 -12.33 -14.72
CA GLN A 149 -11.44 -11.53 -15.79
C GLN A 149 -12.01 -12.04 -17.12
N TYR A 150 -12.41 -11.11 -17.98
CA TYR A 150 -12.80 -11.40 -19.35
C TYR A 150 -12.04 -10.50 -20.31
N ALA A 151 -11.49 -11.06 -21.36
CA ALA A 151 -10.70 -10.33 -22.34
C ALA A 151 -11.00 -10.81 -23.76
N THR A 152 -11.23 -9.86 -24.65
CA THR A 152 -11.30 -10.01 -26.10
C THR A 152 -10.36 -8.98 -26.75
N SER A 153 -10.29 -8.93 -28.08
CA SER A 153 -9.53 -7.90 -28.78
C SER A 153 -10.00 -6.48 -28.45
N GLY A 154 -11.33 -6.28 -28.31
CA GLY A 154 -11.91 -4.95 -28.10
C GLY A 154 -12.35 -4.63 -26.65
N PHE A 155 -12.36 -5.63 -25.76
CA PHE A 155 -12.78 -5.44 -24.38
C PHE A 155 -11.92 -6.23 -23.40
N GLN A 156 -11.55 -5.60 -22.29
CA GLN A 156 -10.96 -6.26 -21.11
C GLN A 156 -11.70 -5.78 -19.88
N GLY A 157 -12.14 -6.71 -19.05
CA GLY A 157 -12.83 -6.42 -17.80
C GLY A 157 -12.34 -7.32 -16.68
N THR A 158 -12.27 -6.77 -15.48
CA THR A 158 -11.93 -7.48 -14.24
C THR A 158 -12.89 -7.08 -13.15
N LEU A 159 -13.46 -8.06 -12.46
CA LEU A 159 -14.20 -7.86 -11.22
C LEU A 159 -13.54 -8.69 -10.14
N ARG A 160 -13.22 -8.07 -9.00
CA ARG A 160 -12.52 -8.70 -7.89
C ARG A 160 -13.16 -8.31 -6.57
N GLY A 161 -13.44 -9.30 -5.72
CA GLY A 161 -13.73 -9.12 -4.30
C GLY A 161 -12.52 -9.51 -3.45
N PHE A 162 -12.31 -8.81 -2.34
CA PHE A 162 -11.21 -9.11 -1.42
C PHE A 162 -11.63 -8.93 0.03
N TYR A 163 -10.96 -9.69 0.90
CA TYR A 163 -11.04 -9.59 2.34
C TYR A 163 -9.64 -9.73 2.93
N HIS A 164 -9.22 -8.73 3.72
CA HIS A 164 -7.95 -8.72 4.41
C HIS A 164 -8.22 -8.58 5.91
N ARG A 165 -7.75 -9.55 6.70
CA ARG A 165 -7.72 -9.46 8.14
C ARG A 165 -6.32 -9.17 8.61
N GLY A 166 -6.13 -8.00 9.20
CA GLY A 166 -4.90 -7.59 9.87
C GLY A 166 -5.03 -7.76 11.39
N ASN A 167 -4.10 -8.47 11.98
CA ASN A 167 -3.95 -8.56 13.43
C ASN A 167 -2.67 -7.84 13.85
N GLN A 168 -2.71 -7.09 14.95
CA GLN A 168 -1.60 -6.29 15.44
C GLN A 168 -1.09 -5.28 14.39
N MET A 169 -1.98 -4.69 13.58
CA MET A 169 -1.65 -3.67 12.60
C MET A 169 -1.16 -2.43 13.31
N ILE A 170 0.05 -1.97 12.97
CA ILE A 170 0.72 -0.88 13.68
C ILE A 170 0.46 0.43 12.96
N ASP A 171 0.08 1.44 13.75
CA ASP A 171 -0.05 2.81 13.28
C ASP A 171 0.32 3.80 14.38
N TRP A 172 0.54 5.05 13.98
CA TRP A 172 0.71 6.18 14.87
C TRP A 172 -0.66 6.82 15.13
N VAL A 173 -1.10 6.81 16.39
CA VAL A 173 -2.42 7.29 16.78
C VAL A 173 -2.34 8.30 17.92
N MET A 174 -3.29 9.24 17.94
CA MET A 174 -3.56 10.12 19.07
C MET A 174 -4.87 9.68 19.73
N TYR A 175 -4.91 9.67 21.04
CA TYR A 175 -6.12 9.33 21.80
C TYR A 175 -6.95 10.55 22.18
N THR A 176 -6.33 11.71 22.30
CA THR A 176 -6.98 13.01 22.56
C THR A 176 -6.39 14.09 21.64
N ALA A 177 -7.01 15.28 21.63
CA ALA A 177 -6.57 16.41 20.80
C ALA A 177 -5.19 16.97 21.18
N ASP A 178 -4.85 16.89 22.47
CA ASP A 178 -3.60 17.43 23.04
C ASP A 178 -2.52 16.36 23.25
N ASP A 179 -2.76 15.15 22.71
CA ASP A 179 -1.87 14.01 22.86
C ASP A 179 -0.74 14.04 21.84
N THR A 180 0.32 13.26 22.11
CA THR A 180 1.34 12.91 21.13
C THR A 180 0.89 11.68 20.32
N TYR A 181 1.51 11.45 19.17
CA TYR A 181 1.29 10.22 18.43
C TYR A 181 1.98 9.04 19.12
N HIS A 182 1.23 8.02 19.49
CA HIS A 182 1.73 6.74 20.01
C HIS A 182 1.74 5.70 18.94
N SER A 183 2.82 4.92 18.84
CA SER A 183 2.79 3.73 18.01
C SER A 183 1.96 2.65 18.70
N ALA A 184 0.80 2.32 18.13
CA ALA A 184 -0.17 1.39 18.69
C ALA A 184 -0.51 0.29 17.69
N ALA A 185 -0.96 -0.84 18.21
CA ALA A 185 -1.38 -1.97 17.39
C ALA A 185 -2.86 -2.28 17.62
N PHE A 186 -3.58 -2.58 16.54
CA PHE A 186 -5.00 -2.92 16.57
C PHE A 186 -5.36 -3.92 15.47
N ASP A 187 -6.51 -4.56 15.61
CA ASP A 187 -7.02 -5.52 14.66
C ASP A 187 -7.98 -4.86 13.68
N LEU A 188 -7.73 -5.06 12.37
CA LEU A 188 -8.48 -4.46 11.28
C LEU A 188 -8.96 -5.50 10.28
N ASP A 189 -10.21 -5.39 9.86
CA ASP A 189 -10.72 -6.03 8.66
C ASP A 189 -10.91 -5.00 7.54
N ASN A 190 -10.37 -5.29 6.37
CA ASN A 190 -10.62 -4.54 5.14
C ASN A 190 -11.31 -5.47 4.15
N MET A 191 -12.49 -5.09 3.68
CA MET A 191 -13.19 -5.80 2.64
C MET A 191 -13.59 -4.85 1.52
N GLY A 192 -13.63 -5.34 0.30
CA GLY A 192 -13.97 -4.47 -0.80
C GLY A 192 -14.19 -5.19 -2.11
N VAL A 193 -14.58 -4.38 -3.08
CA VAL A 193 -14.79 -4.79 -4.46
C VAL A 193 -14.06 -3.82 -5.38
N GLN A 194 -13.45 -4.37 -6.43
CA GLN A 194 -12.81 -3.60 -7.48
C GLN A 194 -13.33 -4.07 -8.84
N ALA A 195 -13.76 -3.13 -9.66
CA ALA A 195 -14.16 -3.34 -11.03
C ALA A 195 -13.33 -2.47 -11.97
N GLU A 196 -12.78 -3.06 -13.01
CA GLU A 196 -12.00 -2.38 -14.04
C GLU A 196 -12.46 -2.81 -15.42
N GLY A 197 -12.54 -1.86 -16.35
CA GLY A 197 -12.91 -2.12 -17.72
C GLY A 197 -12.09 -1.26 -18.68
N ARG A 198 -11.71 -1.85 -19.81
CA ARG A 198 -11.08 -1.15 -20.93
C ARG A 198 -11.76 -1.55 -22.22
N LEU A 199 -12.15 -0.56 -23.00
CA LEU A 199 -12.72 -0.71 -24.34
C LEU A 199 -11.75 -0.12 -25.37
N SER A 200 -11.47 -0.88 -26.43
CA SER A 200 -10.82 -0.41 -27.64
C SER A 200 -11.87 -0.35 -28.76
N PHE A 201 -12.35 0.83 -29.06
CA PHE A 201 -13.44 1.00 -30.04
C PHE A 201 -13.05 0.58 -31.46
N PRO A 202 -11.81 0.85 -31.93
CA PRO A 202 -11.38 0.35 -33.23
C PRO A 202 -11.43 -1.16 -33.35
N GLU A 203 -11.00 -1.87 -32.31
CA GLU A 203 -11.03 -3.33 -32.28
C GLU A 203 -12.45 -3.88 -32.17
N LEU A 204 -13.29 -3.23 -31.35
CA LEU A 204 -14.67 -3.65 -31.13
C LEU A 204 -15.54 -3.52 -32.38
N PHE A 205 -15.35 -2.44 -33.16
CA PHE A 205 -16.15 -2.15 -34.34
C PHE A 205 -15.46 -2.52 -35.66
N HIS A 206 -14.22 -3.04 -35.61
CA HIS A 206 -13.39 -3.36 -36.78
C HIS A 206 -13.24 -2.21 -37.77
N LYS A 207 -13.18 -0.97 -37.27
CA LYS A 207 -13.06 0.24 -38.07
C LYS A 207 -12.36 1.36 -37.31
N ASN A 208 -11.84 2.33 -38.06
CA ASN A 208 -11.21 3.49 -37.51
C ASN A 208 -12.28 4.42 -36.88
N THR A 209 -12.38 4.44 -35.57
CA THR A 209 -13.35 5.22 -34.79
C THR A 209 -12.74 6.52 -34.29
N TRP A 210 -13.57 7.54 -34.10
CA TRP A 210 -13.15 8.82 -33.50
C TRP A 210 -12.74 8.65 -32.02
N VAL A 211 -13.55 7.97 -31.21
CA VAL A 211 -13.16 7.49 -29.87
C VAL A 211 -12.28 6.26 -30.03
N ARG A 212 -11.13 6.26 -29.40
CA ARG A 212 -10.14 5.18 -29.46
C ARG A 212 -10.28 4.21 -28.31
N ASN A 213 -10.14 4.74 -27.10
CA ASN A 213 -10.14 3.91 -25.90
C ASN A 213 -10.93 4.59 -24.78
N LEU A 214 -11.64 3.78 -24.01
CA LEU A 214 -12.23 4.14 -22.73
C LEU A 214 -11.73 3.16 -21.69
N SER A 215 -11.19 3.66 -20.58
CA SER A 215 -10.90 2.85 -19.40
C SER A 215 -11.68 3.40 -18.22
N VAL A 216 -12.24 2.51 -17.41
CA VAL A 216 -12.99 2.85 -16.19
C VAL A 216 -12.54 1.92 -15.08
N GLY A 217 -12.31 2.46 -13.91
CA GLY A 217 -11.99 1.70 -12.71
C GLY A 217 -12.77 2.23 -11.51
N TYR A 218 -13.29 1.33 -10.71
CA TYR A 218 -13.96 1.65 -9.47
C TYR A 218 -13.50 0.73 -8.36
N THR A 219 -13.22 1.28 -7.19
CA THR A 219 -12.86 0.54 -5.99
C THR A 219 -13.71 1.02 -4.83
N TYR A 220 -14.27 0.08 -4.09
CA TYR A 220 -14.93 0.30 -2.82
C TYR A 220 -14.21 -0.48 -1.73
N ILE A 221 -13.92 0.16 -0.60
CA ILE A 221 -13.31 -0.45 0.59
C ILE A 221 -14.19 -0.12 1.79
N HIS A 222 -14.49 -1.15 2.58
CA HIS A 222 -15.06 -1.02 3.92
C HIS A 222 -14.06 -1.57 4.93
N GLN A 223 -13.76 -0.76 5.94
CA GLN A 223 -12.85 -1.11 7.01
C GLN A 223 -13.61 -1.23 8.34
N LYS A 224 -13.30 -2.27 9.11
CA LYS A 224 -13.83 -2.48 10.45
C LYS A 224 -12.70 -2.74 11.43
N ARG A 225 -12.64 -1.94 12.49
CA ARG A 225 -11.74 -2.15 13.62
C ARG A 225 -12.43 -3.02 14.67
N HIS A 226 -11.68 -3.84 15.38
CA HIS A 226 -12.20 -4.84 16.34
C HIS A 226 -11.96 -4.49 17.81
N ASP A 227 -11.35 -3.36 18.10
CA ASP A 227 -11.19 -2.87 19.47
C ASP A 227 -12.11 -1.67 19.72
N ASP A 228 -12.45 -1.43 20.98
CA ASP A 228 -13.29 -0.33 21.44
C ASP A 228 -12.47 0.89 21.90
N VAL A 229 -11.15 0.90 21.68
CA VAL A 229 -10.30 2.02 22.06
C VAL A 229 -10.64 3.23 21.21
N GLN A 230 -11.01 4.32 21.86
CA GLN A 230 -11.32 5.54 21.16
C GLN A 230 -10.04 6.20 20.64
N ILE A 231 -9.91 6.33 19.32
CA ILE A 231 -8.80 6.98 18.66
C ILE A 231 -9.28 8.33 18.13
N TYR A 232 -8.62 9.40 18.57
CA TYR A 232 -8.89 10.74 18.07
C TYR A 232 -8.41 10.91 16.63
N LYS A 233 -7.18 10.47 16.35
CA LYS A 233 -6.57 10.55 15.01
C LYS A 233 -5.63 9.37 14.76
N SER A 234 -5.58 8.90 13.51
CA SER A 234 -4.66 7.90 12.99
C SER A 234 -3.91 8.51 11.81
N ASN A 235 -2.63 8.12 11.61
CA ASN A 235 -1.85 8.64 10.49
C ASN A 235 -2.13 7.90 9.18
N TYR A 236 -2.40 6.60 9.23
CA TYR A 236 -2.48 5.77 8.02
C TYR A 236 -3.70 4.85 8.01
N ALA A 237 -3.88 4.05 9.04
CA ALA A 237 -4.77 2.91 8.98
C ALA A 237 -6.25 3.26 8.89
N MET A 238 -6.68 4.39 9.46
CA MET A 238 -8.08 4.83 9.42
C MET A 238 -8.35 5.88 8.34
N GLU A 239 -7.32 6.35 7.65
CA GLU A 239 -7.41 7.33 6.57
C GLU A 239 -7.34 6.64 5.20
N TYR A 240 -8.36 5.90 4.83
CA TYR A 240 -8.39 5.13 3.58
C TYR A 240 -9.39 5.70 2.56
N LEU A 241 -9.18 5.40 1.28
CA LEU A 241 -10.12 5.74 0.22
C LEU A 241 -11.29 4.74 0.24
N ARG A 242 -12.45 5.16 0.77
CA ARG A 242 -13.68 4.34 0.78
C ARG A 242 -14.18 4.10 -0.63
N HIS A 243 -14.23 5.16 -1.42
CA HIS A 243 -14.61 5.09 -2.82
C HIS A 243 -13.56 5.74 -3.70
N LYS A 244 -13.20 5.09 -4.77
CA LYS A 244 -12.33 5.64 -5.81
C LYS A 244 -12.89 5.28 -7.17
N PHE A 245 -13.20 6.29 -7.96
CA PHE A 245 -13.57 6.16 -9.37
C PHE A 245 -12.53 6.84 -10.24
N VAL A 246 -12.10 6.19 -11.30
CA VAL A 246 -11.24 6.74 -12.33
C VAL A 246 -11.79 6.39 -13.70
N ALA A 247 -11.80 7.36 -14.61
CA ALA A 247 -12.15 7.12 -16.00
C ALA A 247 -11.18 7.88 -16.90
N SER A 248 -10.80 7.27 -18.01
CA SER A 248 -9.95 7.91 -19.01
C SER A 248 -10.49 7.62 -20.40
N LEU A 249 -10.74 8.70 -21.15
CA LEU A 249 -11.23 8.67 -22.52
C LEU A 249 -10.15 9.21 -23.46
N HIS A 250 -9.70 8.37 -24.38
CA HIS A 250 -8.80 8.76 -25.43
C HIS A 250 -9.55 8.84 -26.77
N HIS A 251 -9.50 10.00 -27.42
CA HIS A 251 -10.13 10.20 -28.70
C HIS A 251 -9.24 10.99 -29.68
N ARG A 252 -9.47 10.81 -30.96
CA ARG A 252 -8.84 11.59 -32.03
C ARG A 252 -9.62 12.88 -32.26
N ILE A 253 -8.93 13.99 -32.39
CA ILE A 253 -9.49 15.29 -32.80
C ILE A 253 -9.32 15.44 -34.33
N TRP A 254 -8.07 15.26 -34.80
CA TRP A 254 -7.68 15.23 -36.23
C TRP A 254 -6.74 14.05 -36.47
N ASP A 255 -6.26 13.87 -37.67
CA ASP A 255 -5.42 12.73 -38.03
C ASP A 255 -4.17 12.60 -37.17
N ARG A 256 -3.57 13.69 -36.76
CA ARG A 256 -2.34 13.75 -35.97
C ARG A 256 -2.54 14.28 -34.53
N LEU A 257 -3.74 14.79 -34.23
CA LEU A 257 -4.06 15.36 -32.93
C LEU A 257 -5.05 14.49 -32.17
N SER A 258 -4.70 14.11 -30.96
CA SER A 258 -5.56 13.36 -30.03
C SER A 258 -5.67 14.05 -28.68
N ALA A 259 -6.74 13.75 -27.97
CA ALA A 259 -6.95 14.17 -26.60
C ALA A 259 -7.18 12.96 -25.70
N THR A 260 -6.67 13.07 -24.47
CA THR A 260 -6.99 12.14 -23.39
C THR A 260 -7.52 12.94 -22.21
N TRP A 261 -8.75 12.66 -21.84
CA TRP A 261 -9.41 13.16 -20.65
C TRP A 261 -9.31 12.14 -19.55
N SER A 262 -8.96 12.55 -18.35
CA SER A 262 -8.91 11.66 -17.19
C SER A 262 -9.65 12.30 -16.02
N VAL A 263 -10.64 11.61 -15.51
CA VAL A 263 -11.43 12.00 -14.34
C VAL A 263 -11.06 11.09 -13.19
N ARG A 264 -10.85 11.67 -12.02
CA ARG A 264 -10.70 10.95 -10.76
C ARG A 264 -11.68 11.53 -9.74
N TRP A 265 -12.51 10.67 -9.19
CA TRP A 265 -13.36 11.00 -8.05
C TRP A 265 -12.97 10.13 -6.87
N GLN A 266 -12.92 10.73 -5.67
CA GLN A 266 -12.45 10.08 -4.45
C GLN A 266 -13.33 10.50 -3.27
N ASP A 267 -13.67 9.53 -2.43
CA ASP A 267 -14.23 9.71 -1.10
C ASP A 267 -13.28 9.06 -0.09
N ARG A 268 -12.66 9.89 0.76
CA ARG A 268 -11.69 9.47 1.76
C ARG A 268 -12.31 9.48 3.14
N MET A 269 -12.11 8.41 3.90
CA MET A 269 -12.41 8.35 5.32
C MET A 269 -11.30 9.03 6.12
N GLY A 270 -11.62 9.41 7.36
CA GLY A 270 -10.71 10.14 8.23
C GLY A 270 -11.00 11.62 8.29
N SER A 271 -10.12 12.36 8.91
CA SER A 271 -10.28 13.78 9.18
C SER A 271 -8.91 14.47 9.27
N TYR A 272 -8.90 15.75 9.03
CA TYR A 272 -7.74 16.60 9.29
C TYR A 272 -8.06 17.62 10.39
N VAL A 273 -7.02 18.11 11.05
CA VAL A 273 -7.19 19.17 12.04
C VAL A 273 -7.17 20.51 11.32
N GLN A 274 -8.29 21.23 11.37
CA GLN A 274 -8.39 22.58 10.86
C GLN A 274 -8.07 23.56 11.98
N TYR A 275 -6.97 24.27 11.86
CA TYR A 275 -6.59 25.31 12.80
C TYR A 275 -7.24 26.65 12.41
N SER A 276 -8.02 27.25 13.30
CA SER A 276 -8.59 28.57 13.12
C SER A 276 -7.68 29.61 13.74
N GLY A 277 -6.92 30.31 12.91
CA GLY A 277 -6.04 31.41 13.31
C GLY A 277 -4.59 31.00 13.58
N THR A 278 -3.72 31.99 13.51
CA THR A 278 -2.32 31.88 13.86
C THR A 278 -2.04 32.80 15.06
N TYR A 279 -1.24 32.34 16.00
CA TYR A 279 -0.72 33.18 17.09
C TYR A 279 0.80 33.22 17.03
N VAL A 280 1.38 34.28 17.54
CA VAL A 280 2.82 34.39 17.70
C VAL A 280 3.17 33.79 19.06
N ASP A 281 3.97 32.74 19.06
CA ASP A 281 4.57 32.23 20.30
C ASP A 281 5.53 33.30 20.85
N THR A 282 5.16 33.89 21.95
CA THR A 282 5.92 34.98 22.56
C THR A 282 7.30 34.58 23.10
N ALA A 283 7.52 33.29 23.34
CA ALA A 283 8.80 32.75 23.77
C ALA A 283 9.80 32.56 22.61
N THR A 284 9.31 32.25 21.42
CA THR A 284 10.14 31.94 20.25
C THR A 284 10.04 32.96 19.12
N GLY A 285 9.03 33.82 19.14
CA GLY A 285 8.74 34.78 18.08
C GLY A 285 8.20 34.18 16.78
N TYR A 286 7.99 32.86 16.74
CA TYR A 286 7.47 32.19 15.54
C TYR A 286 5.96 32.18 15.50
N LEU A 287 5.41 32.29 14.27
CA LEU A 287 4.00 32.06 14.01
C LEU A 287 3.69 30.56 14.22
N ARG A 288 2.78 30.27 15.14
CA ARG A 288 2.24 28.93 15.36
C ARG A 288 0.74 28.91 15.08
N GLY A 289 0.25 27.78 14.55
CA GLY A 289 -1.19 27.52 14.50
C GLY A 289 -1.74 27.34 15.93
N GLN A 290 -3.03 27.61 16.12
CA GLN A 290 -3.68 27.28 17.39
C GLN A 290 -3.56 25.78 17.68
N THR A 291 -3.26 25.44 18.92
CA THR A 291 -3.09 24.05 19.38
C THR A 291 -4.42 23.29 19.46
N THR A 292 -5.55 23.99 19.52
CA THR A 292 -6.89 23.42 19.52
C THR A 292 -7.52 23.61 18.15
N GLY A 293 -7.43 22.60 17.29
CA GLY A 293 -8.11 22.58 16.00
C GLY A 293 -9.34 21.67 16.03
N GLU A 294 -10.32 21.97 15.22
CA GLU A 294 -11.45 21.08 15.01
C GLU A 294 -11.11 19.96 14.01
N LEU A 295 -11.54 18.73 14.31
CA LEU A 295 -11.46 17.64 13.36
C LEU A 295 -12.53 17.81 12.28
N VAL A 296 -12.09 18.04 11.05
CA VAL A 296 -12.96 18.19 9.89
C VAL A 296 -12.81 16.95 8.99
N SER A 297 -13.92 16.28 8.72
CA SER A 297 -13.95 15.13 7.82
C SER A 297 -13.59 15.53 6.39
N TYR A 298 -12.87 14.67 5.67
CA TYR A 298 -12.60 14.88 4.27
C TYR A 298 -13.88 14.88 3.44
N SER A 299 -14.05 15.87 2.57
CA SER A 299 -15.15 15.91 1.60
C SER A 299 -14.76 15.14 0.34
N PRO A 300 -15.69 14.42 -0.30
CA PRO A 300 -15.46 13.83 -1.60
C PRO A 300 -15.11 14.90 -2.63
N TYR A 301 -14.21 14.59 -3.55
CA TYR A 301 -13.82 15.52 -4.61
C TYR A 301 -13.54 14.83 -5.94
N ALA A 302 -13.58 15.62 -7.01
CA ALA A 302 -13.21 15.17 -8.34
C ALA A 302 -12.14 16.08 -8.96
N THR A 303 -11.21 15.46 -9.69
CA THR A 303 -10.24 16.18 -10.52
C THR A 303 -10.39 15.76 -11.96
N LEU A 304 -10.13 16.72 -12.88
CA LEU A 304 -10.11 16.51 -14.31
C LEU A 304 -8.74 16.86 -14.85
N ASP A 305 -8.15 15.95 -15.63
CA ASP A 305 -6.90 16.14 -16.34
C ASP A 305 -7.15 16.08 -17.85
N LEU A 306 -6.40 16.86 -18.62
CA LEU A 306 -6.41 16.86 -20.06
C LEU A 306 -5.00 16.77 -20.62
N LYS A 307 -4.77 15.83 -21.51
CA LYS A 307 -3.56 15.74 -22.34
C LYS A 307 -3.94 15.90 -23.82
N LEU A 308 -3.34 16.86 -24.49
CA LEU A 308 -3.37 17.02 -25.94
C LEU A 308 -2.05 16.51 -26.51
N GLN A 309 -2.10 15.67 -27.54
CA GLN A 309 -0.93 15.06 -28.14
C GLN A 309 -0.99 15.14 -29.66
N TRP A 310 0.04 15.74 -30.24
CA TRP A 310 0.32 15.73 -31.67
C TRP A 310 1.35 14.66 -32.00
N THR A 311 1.04 13.78 -32.95
CA THR A 311 1.92 12.69 -33.38
C THR A 311 2.27 12.87 -34.86
N ALA A 312 3.52 13.15 -35.15
CA ALA A 312 4.09 13.17 -36.50
C ALA A 312 4.86 11.88 -36.79
N ASP A 313 5.36 11.71 -38.01
CA ASP A 313 6.03 10.48 -38.43
C ASP A 313 7.33 10.19 -37.65
N HIS A 314 8.02 11.23 -37.16
CA HIS A 314 9.31 11.12 -36.49
C HIS A 314 9.36 11.73 -35.08
N TYR A 315 8.27 12.40 -34.62
CA TYR A 315 8.24 13.00 -33.28
C TYR A 315 6.84 13.09 -32.72
N GLN A 316 6.76 13.21 -31.42
CA GLN A 316 5.52 13.48 -30.68
C GLN A 316 5.72 14.69 -29.78
N VAL A 317 4.72 15.57 -29.75
CA VAL A 317 4.65 16.70 -28.83
C VAL A 317 3.35 16.61 -28.05
N PHE A 318 3.40 16.89 -26.75
CA PHE A 318 2.19 16.92 -25.94
C PHE A 318 2.19 18.11 -24.97
N VAL A 319 1.00 18.53 -24.59
CA VAL A 319 0.73 19.44 -23.49
C VAL A 319 -0.25 18.77 -22.55
N GLN A 320 0.02 18.85 -21.25
CA GLN A 320 -0.84 18.24 -20.23
C GLN A 320 -1.16 19.26 -19.14
N GLY A 321 -2.44 19.41 -18.86
CA GLY A 321 -2.96 20.11 -17.68
C GLY A 321 -3.50 19.07 -16.68
N THR A 322 -3.07 19.16 -15.43
CA THR A 322 -3.58 18.32 -14.33
C THR A 322 -4.44 19.17 -13.41
N ASN A 323 -5.50 18.55 -12.85
CA ASN A 323 -6.44 19.22 -11.96
C ASN A 323 -6.95 20.56 -12.55
N ILE A 324 -7.40 20.53 -13.82
CA ILE A 324 -7.91 21.74 -14.50
C ILE A 324 -9.19 22.30 -13.87
N THR A 325 -9.85 21.52 -13.02
CA THR A 325 -10.96 21.95 -12.15
C THR A 325 -10.51 22.79 -10.95
N ASN A 326 -9.20 22.89 -10.73
CA ASN A 326 -8.56 23.64 -9.63
C ASN A 326 -9.14 23.29 -8.25
N HIS A 327 -9.44 22.04 -8.02
CA HIS A 327 -9.85 21.59 -6.68
C HIS A 327 -8.67 21.68 -5.70
N LYS A 328 -8.90 22.36 -4.57
CA LYS A 328 -7.89 22.57 -3.51
C LYS A 328 -8.20 21.66 -2.32
#